data_aad104cccc518c320f5ac1cc4bea353a
#
_entry.id   aad104cccc518c320f5ac1cc4bea353a
#
_cell.length_a   1.000
_cell.length_b   1.000
_cell.length_c   1.000
_cell.angle_alpha   90.00
_cell.angle_beta   90.00
_cell.angle_gamma   90.00
#
_symmetry.space_group_name_H-M   'P 1'
#
loop_
_entity.id
_entity.type
_entity.pdbx_description
1 polymer ?
#
loop_
_entity_poly.entity_id
_entity_poly.type
_entity_poly.pdbx_seq_one_letter_code
_entity_poly.pdbx_strand_id
1 'polypeptide(L)'
;MIPTITLCYGNSPITQQELTLSDYPTTALKDYREYPLEEMRERLKHFYTDVSRRRTVREFSSRKVPQDIIETALKAAGTAPSGANLQPWHFVVVSGAETKKKIREAAEVEEREFYERRASPEWLAALEPLGTDSSKPFLETAPYLIAVFLQKFGELPDGRKVKHYYPVESTGLATGILITALHHAGLATLTHTPSPMKFLNEILGRPKSERPFLLLVVGYPADDAKVPDISRKPLEDFTSFIDS
;
A
#
# COMPACT_ATOMS: atom_id res chain seq x y z
N MET A 1 19.50 4.52 -18.21
CA MET A 1 19.79 3.14 -18.66
C MET A 1 19.55 2.24 -17.47
N ILE A 2 18.48 1.45 -17.50
CA ILE A 2 18.14 0.48 -16.45
C ILE A 2 18.95 -0.78 -16.76
N PRO A 3 19.73 -1.34 -15.84
CA PRO A 3 20.49 -2.54 -16.10
C PRO A 3 19.52 -3.72 -16.31
N THR A 4 19.70 -4.39 -17.45
CA THR A 4 18.96 -5.62 -17.80
C THR A 4 19.40 -6.72 -16.85
N ILE A 5 18.50 -7.22 -16.00
CA ILE A 5 18.74 -8.39 -15.16
C ILE A 5 18.60 -9.61 -16.07
N THR A 6 19.71 -10.22 -16.45
CA THR A 6 19.73 -11.50 -17.14
C THR A 6 19.59 -12.62 -16.10
N LEU A 7 18.38 -13.16 -15.94
CA LEU A 7 18.18 -14.39 -15.17
C LEU A 7 18.45 -15.58 -16.07
N CYS A 8 19.60 -16.23 -15.89
CA CYS A 8 19.93 -17.47 -16.57
C CYS A 8 19.23 -18.66 -15.89
N TYR A 9 18.18 -19.19 -16.52
CA TYR A 9 17.62 -20.51 -16.20
C TYR A 9 18.09 -21.51 -17.27
N GLY A 10 19.15 -22.23 -17.01
CA GLY A 10 19.61 -23.37 -17.81
C GLY A 10 19.52 -24.66 -16.99
N ASN A 11 18.96 -25.72 -17.56
CA ASN A 11 19.00 -27.09 -17.02
C ASN A 11 20.44 -27.62 -17.11
N SER A 12 21.31 -27.25 -16.23
CA SER A 12 22.59 -27.93 -15.97
C SER A 12 22.65 -28.30 -14.49
N PRO A 13 23.13 -29.47 -14.10
CA PRO A 13 23.34 -29.82 -12.70
C PRO A 13 24.28 -28.78 -12.11
N ILE A 14 23.77 -27.96 -11.20
CA ILE A 14 24.55 -27.02 -10.43
C ILE A 14 25.41 -27.87 -9.50
N THR A 15 26.67 -28.08 -9.85
CA THR A 15 27.71 -28.39 -8.85
C THR A 15 27.67 -27.22 -7.86
N GLN A 16 27.39 -27.49 -6.58
CA GLN A 16 27.47 -26.50 -5.52
C GLN A 16 28.96 -26.05 -5.41
N GLN A 17 29.34 -25.08 -6.25
CA GLN A 17 30.48 -24.25 -5.96
C GLN A 17 30.06 -23.33 -4.83
N GLU A 18 30.78 -23.30 -3.74
CA GLU A 18 30.56 -22.29 -2.68
C GLU A 18 30.86 -20.92 -3.29
N LEU A 19 29.80 -20.26 -3.79
CA LEU A 19 29.89 -18.89 -4.28
C LEU A 19 30.08 -17.99 -3.07
N THR A 20 31.11 -17.17 -3.08
CA THR A 20 31.39 -16.16 -2.07
C THR A 20 30.66 -14.86 -2.45
N LEU A 21 30.42 -13.96 -1.50
CA LEU A 21 29.81 -12.64 -1.78
C LEU A 21 30.62 -11.84 -2.83
N SER A 22 31.90 -12.10 -2.99
CA SER A 22 32.79 -11.50 -4.00
C SER A 22 32.47 -11.92 -5.44
N ASP A 23 31.71 -13.01 -5.64
CA ASP A 23 31.36 -13.50 -6.97
C ASP A 23 30.15 -12.77 -7.58
N TYR A 24 29.49 -11.89 -6.80
CA TYR A 24 28.35 -11.07 -7.21
C TYR A 24 28.74 -9.59 -7.29
N PRO A 25 28.15 -8.81 -8.21
CA PRO A 25 28.37 -7.38 -8.27
C PRO A 25 27.84 -6.71 -7.00
N THR A 26 28.75 -6.16 -6.21
CA THR A 26 28.45 -5.44 -4.97
C THR A 26 28.94 -3.99 -5.05
N THR A 27 28.37 -3.12 -4.23
CA THR A 27 28.84 -1.76 -4.04
C THR A 27 28.93 -1.44 -2.55
N ALA A 28 29.79 -0.48 -2.19
CA ALA A 28 29.89 -0.06 -0.80
C ALA A 28 28.54 0.50 -0.31
N LEU A 29 28.19 0.20 0.95
CA LEU A 29 27.04 0.78 1.62
C LEU A 29 27.33 2.26 1.90
N LYS A 30 26.96 3.11 0.93
CA LYS A 30 27.10 4.56 1.03
C LYS A 30 25.89 5.13 1.77
N ASP A 31 26.09 6.31 2.36
CA ASP A 31 25.01 7.09 3.02
C ASP A 31 24.36 6.41 4.24
N TYR A 32 24.91 5.29 4.72
CA TYR A 32 24.54 4.76 6.03
C TYR A 32 24.92 5.77 7.13
N ARG A 33 23.95 6.04 8.02
CA ARG A 33 24.16 6.95 9.14
C ARG A 33 23.92 6.21 10.46
N GLU A 34 24.93 6.13 11.25
CA GLU A 34 24.81 5.73 12.64
C GLU A 34 24.57 7.00 13.51
N TYR A 35 23.64 6.88 14.45
CA TYR A 35 23.32 7.98 15.37
C TYR A 35 23.73 7.61 16.79
N PRO A 36 24.14 8.60 17.63
CA PRO A 36 24.30 8.39 19.05
C PRO A 36 23.00 7.86 19.68
N LEU A 37 23.13 7.07 20.75
CA LEU A 37 22.00 6.35 21.35
C LEU A 37 20.84 7.29 21.76
N GLU A 38 21.15 8.46 22.33
CA GLU A 38 20.12 9.43 22.70
C GLU A 38 19.41 10.02 21.48
N GLU A 39 20.13 10.31 20.42
CA GLU A 39 19.53 10.76 19.15
C GLU A 39 18.63 9.66 18.53
N MET A 40 19.05 8.40 18.60
CA MET A 40 18.21 7.27 18.14
C MET A 40 16.88 7.23 18.91
N ARG A 41 16.93 7.39 20.24
CA ARG A 41 15.73 7.42 21.10
C ARG A 41 14.80 8.57 20.74
N GLU A 42 15.36 9.77 20.59
CA GLU A 42 14.58 10.95 20.21
C GLU A 42 13.93 10.83 18.84
N ARG A 43 14.67 10.36 17.83
CA ARG A 43 14.17 10.13 16.47
C ARG A 43 13.00 9.14 16.47
N LEU A 44 13.14 8.02 17.17
CA LEU A 44 12.07 7.01 17.26
C LEU A 44 10.87 7.55 18.03
N LYS A 45 11.09 8.31 19.11
CA LYS A 45 10.00 8.93 19.88
C LYS A 45 9.22 9.93 19.03
N HIS A 46 9.90 10.78 18.27
CA HIS A 46 9.25 11.74 17.36
C HIS A 46 8.47 11.02 16.28
N PHE A 47 9.07 10.02 15.62
CA PHE A 47 8.40 9.23 14.61
C PHE A 47 7.16 8.51 15.16
N TYR A 48 7.28 7.84 16.31
CA TYR A 48 6.16 7.19 16.97
C TYR A 48 5.04 8.19 17.31
N THR A 49 5.39 9.35 17.87
CA THR A 49 4.42 10.41 18.18
C THR A 49 3.69 10.87 16.93
N ASP A 50 4.38 11.00 15.81
CA ASP A 50 3.79 11.38 14.54
C ASP A 50 2.84 10.30 14.02
N VAL A 51 3.30 9.06 13.85
CA VAL A 51 2.48 7.98 13.28
C VAL A 51 1.33 7.54 14.20
N SER A 52 1.44 7.76 15.50
CA SER A 52 0.37 7.45 16.47
C SER A 52 -0.87 8.32 16.28
N ARG A 53 -0.73 9.52 15.71
CA ARG A 53 -1.85 10.43 15.36
C ARG A 53 -2.63 9.96 14.12
N ARG A 54 -2.06 9.04 13.33
CA ARG A 54 -2.69 8.56 12.10
C ARG A 54 -4.02 7.86 12.41
N ARG A 55 -5.07 8.32 11.76
CA ARG A 55 -6.43 7.74 11.82
C ARG A 55 -6.92 7.43 10.40
N THR A 56 -7.80 6.45 10.30
CA THR A 56 -8.60 6.22 9.09
C THR A 56 -9.73 7.24 9.04
N VAL A 57 -9.75 8.10 8.01
CA VAL A 57 -10.71 9.18 7.85
C VAL A 57 -11.68 8.82 6.73
N ARG A 58 -12.99 9.09 6.94
CA ARG A 58 -14.04 8.86 5.94
C ARG A 58 -14.71 10.17 5.46
N GLU A 59 -14.43 11.26 6.14
CA GLU A 59 -14.96 12.59 5.83
C GLU A 59 -13.82 13.45 5.28
N PHE A 60 -13.79 13.61 3.95
CA PHE A 60 -12.73 14.33 3.25
C PHE A 60 -13.21 15.69 2.77
N SER A 61 -12.29 16.64 2.75
CA SER A 61 -12.43 17.91 2.03
C SER A 61 -12.13 17.71 0.55
N SER A 62 -12.82 18.47 -0.31
CA SER A 62 -12.52 18.53 -1.74
C SER A 62 -11.30 19.42 -2.06
N ARG A 63 -10.63 19.97 -1.03
CA ARG A 63 -9.44 20.81 -1.19
C ARG A 63 -8.36 20.08 -1.98
N LYS A 64 -7.83 20.74 -3.01
CA LYS A 64 -6.80 20.16 -3.87
C LYS A 64 -5.50 19.92 -3.09
N VAL A 65 -4.85 18.82 -3.40
CA VAL A 65 -3.49 18.50 -2.96
C VAL A 65 -2.58 18.64 -4.17
N PRO A 66 -1.42 19.33 -4.07
CA PRO A 66 -0.45 19.41 -5.15
C PRO A 66 0.04 18.02 -5.59
N GLN A 67 0.17 17.82 -6.89
CA GLN A 67 0.53 16.52 -7.47
C GLN A 67 1.93 16.06 -7.05
N ASP A 68 2.88 16.97 -6.94
CA ASP A 68 4.27 16.71 -6.53
C ASP A 68 4.37 16.08 -5.11
N ILE A 69 3.43 16.40 -4.20
CA ILE A 69 3.34 15.77 -2.89
C ILE A 69 2.99 14.28 -3.05
N ILE A 70 2.01 13.97 -3.90
CA ILE A 70 1.62 12.58 -4.19
C ILE A 70 2.78 11.83 -4.87
N GLU A 71 3.43 12.45 -5.85
CA GLU A 71 4.58 11.85 -6.54
C GLU A 71 5.73 11.56 -5.58
N THR A 72 6.01 12.46 -4.64
CA THR A 72 7.06 12.26 -3.63
C THR A 72 6.72 11.11 -2.68
N ALA A 73 5.47 11.02 -2.24
CA ALA A 73 5.00 9.90 -1.42
C ALA A 73 5.07 8.55 -2.16
N LEU A 74 4.77 8.53 -3.46
CA LEU A 74 4.91 7.34 -4.31
C LEU A 74 6.38 6.95 -4.51
N LYS A 75 7.29 7.92 -4.66
CA LYS A 75 8.74 7.65 -4.69
C LYS A 75 9.20 7.00 -3.38
N ALA A 76 8.72 7.49 -2.23
CA ALA A 76 9.01 6.86 -0.95
C ALA A 76 8.47 5.42 -0.89
N ALA A 77 7.24 5.18 -1.34
CA ALA A 77 6.68 3.82 -1.44
C ALA A 77 7.52 2.89 -2.31
N GLY A 78 8.07 3.41 -3.41
CA GLY A 78 8.93 2.68 -4.33
C GLY A 78 10.27 2.24 -3.73
N THR A 79 10.67 2.73 -2.55
CA THR A 79 11.87 2.29 -1.83
C THR A 79 11.65 1.04 -0.98
N ALA A 80 10.43 0.51 -0.94
CA ALA A 80 10.11 -0.67 -0.15
C ALA A 80 10.97 -1.87 -0.57
N PRO A 81 11.37 -2.74 0.37
CA PRO A 81 12.01 -4.00 0.01
C PRO A 81 11.00 -4.93 -0.68
N SER A 82 11.51 -5.80 -1.57
CA SER A 82 10.68 -6.79 -2.25
C SER A 82 11.47 -8.07 -2.52
N GLY A 83 10.78 -9.20 -2.63
CA GLY A 83 11.40 -10.48 -2.96
C GLY A 83 12.19 -10.38 -4.27
N ALA A 84 13.48 -10.72 -4.21
CA ALA A 84 14.44 -10.61 -5.31
C ALA A 84 14.46 -9.22 -6.00
N ASN A 85 14.10 -8.15 -5.27
CA ASN A 85 13.97 -6.78 -5.79
C ASN A 85 13.04 -6.65 -7.01
N LEU A 86 12.02 -7.51 -7.10
CA LEU A 86 11.09 -7.55 -8.24
C LEU A 86 10.07 -6.40 -8.25
N GLN A 87 9.88 -5.70 -7.12
CA GLN A 87 9.04 -4.52 -6.98
C GLN A 87 7.63 -4.72 -7.60
N PRO A 88 6.88 -5.75 -7.17
CA PRO A 88 5.69 -6.27 -7.84
C PRO A 88 4.44 -5.44 -7.55
N TRP A 89 4.53 -4.14 -7.57
CA TRP A 89 3.46 -3.18 -7.33
C TRP A 89 3.28 -2.24 -8.51
N HIS A 90 2.05 -1.79 -8.69
CA HIS A 90 1.71 -0.71 -9.60
C HIS A 90 0.68 0.21 -8.95
N PHE A 91 0.93 1.50 -8.98
CA PHE A 91 0.05 2.52 -8.42
C PHE A 91 -0.63 3.30 -9.54
N VAL A 92 -1.96 3.38 -9.50
CA VAL A 92 -2.73 4.23 -10.42
C VAL A 92 -3.34 5.36 -9.62
N VAL A 93 -2.93 6.58 -9.92
CA VAL A 93 -3.43 7.80 -9.27
C VAL A 93 -4.60 8.35 -10.06
N VAL A 94 -5.74 8.52 -9.42
CA VAL A 94 -6.98 9.02 -10.01
C VAL A 94 -7.37 10.33 -9.34
N SER A 95 -7.45 11.41 -10.12
CA SER A 95 -7.97 12.72 -9.69
C SER A 95 -9.18 13.19 -10.51
N GLY A 96 -9.44 12.56 -11.66
CA GLY A 96 -10.53 12.92 -12.57
C GLY A 96 -11.90 12.57 -11.98
N ALA A 97 -12.81 13.54 -11.96
CA ALA A 97 -14.14 13.41 -11.35
C ALA A 97 -14.96 12.25 -11.95
N GLU A 98 -14.99 12.12 -13.28
CA GLU A 98 -15.73 11.07 -13.97
C GLU A 98 -15.22 9.66 -13.64
N THR A 99 -13.90 9.50 -13.53
CA THR A 99 -13.30 8.22 -13.16
C THR A 99 -13.58 7.88 -11.70
N LYS A 100 -13.50 8.87 -10.80
CA LYS A 100 -13.83 8.69 -9.38
C LYS A 100 -15.31 8.31 -9.20
N LYS A 101 -16.21 8.94 -9.95
CA LYS A 101 -17.63 8.60 -9.96
C LYS A 101 -17.88 7.15 -10.37
N LYS A 102 -17.27 6.70 -11.49
CA LYS A 102 -17.36 5.30 -11.94
C LYS A 102 -16.84 4.32 -10.88
N ILE A 103 -15.72 4.66 -10.22
CA ILE A 103 -15.16 3.85 -9.14
C ILE A 103 -16.14 3.78 -7.95
N ARG A 104 -16.73 4.91 -7.54
CA ARG A 104 -17.71 4.94 -6.45
C ARG A 104 -18.93 4.07 -6.77
N GLU A 105 -19.53 4.27 -7.93
CA GLU A 105 -20.73 3.53 -8.35
C GLU A 105 -20.48 2.02 -8.35
N ALA A 106 -19.36 1.58 -8.91
CA ALA A 106 -18.98 0.16 -8.92
C ALA A 106 -18.67 -0.37 -7.51
N ALA A 107 -17.96 0.40 -6.69
CA ALA A 107 -17.65 0.02 -5.31
C ALA A 107 -18.94 -0.13 -4.47
N GLU A 108 -19.87 0.81 -4.59
CA GLU A 108 -21.15 0.77 -3.85
C GLU A 108 -22.05 -0.41 -4.26
N VAL A 109 -21.95 -0.89 -5.49
CA VAL A 109 -22.61 -2.15 -5.90
C VAL A 109 -22.05 -3.33 -5.10
N GLU A 110 -20.72 -3.47 -5.02
CA GLU A 110 -20.08 -4.54 -4.27
C GLU A 110 -20.31 -4.44 -2.76
N GLU A 111 -20.34 -3.22 -2.23
CA GLU A 111 -20.62 -2.97 -0.82
C GLU A 111 -22.06 -3.33 -0.46
N ARG A 112 -23.07 -3.00 -1.28
CA ARG A 112 -24.45 -3.42 -1.05
C ARG A 112 -24.57 -4.94 -1.02
N GLU A 113 -23.99 -5.65 -2.00
CA GLU A 113 -23.96 -7.12 -2.01
C GLU A 113 -23.25 -7.69 -0.78
N PHE A 114 -22.20 -7.02 -0.28
CA PHE A 114 -21.51 -7.42 0.93
C PHE A 114 -22.40 -7.26 2.16
N TYR A 115 -22.96 -6.08 2.41
CA TYR A 115 -23.76 -5.80 3.59
C TYR A 115 -25.09 -6.58 3.62
N GLU A 116 -25.73 -6.78 2.45
CA GLU A 116 -27.03 -7.41 2.38
C GLU A 116 -26.98 -8.96 2.32
N ARG A 117 -25.88 -9.53 1.78
CA ARG A 117 -25.85 -10.96 1.44
C ARG A 117 -24.60 -11.73 1.84
N ARG A 118 -23.42 -11.10 1.84
CA ARG A 118 -22.15 -11.83 2.00
C ARG A 118 -21.54 -11.73 3.39
N ALA A 119 -21.82 -10.67 4.13
CA ALA A 119 -21.26 -10.48 5.47
C ALA A 119 -21.96 -11.39 6.49
N SER A 120 -21.18 -12.07 7.34
CA SER A 120 -21.73 -12.76 8.48
C SER A 120 -22.18 -11.78 9.56
N PRO A 121 -23.14 -12.19 10.46
CA PRO A 121 -23.55 -11.35 11.58
C PRO A 121 -22.38 -10.89 12.45
N GLU A 122 -21.38 -11.74 12.67
CA GLU A 122 -20.18 -11.44 13.46
C GLU A 122 -19.34 -10.36 12.77
N TRP A 123 -19.25 -10.41 11.43
CA TRP A 123 -18.52 -9.39 10.67
C TRP A 123 -19.26 -8.05 10.70
N LEU A 124 -20.58 -8.05 10.54
CA LEU A 124 -21.39 -6.82 10.65
C LEU A 124 -21.25 -6.20 12.04
N ALA A 125 -21.30 -7.01 13.11
CA ALA A 125 -21.08 -6.54 14.48
C ALA A 125 -19.67 -5.93 14.67
N ALA A 126 -18.64 -6.48 14.02
CA ALA A 126 -17.28 -5.93 14.06
C ALA A 126 -17.16 -4.59 13.30
N LEU A 127 -18.01 -4.35 12.30
CA LEU A 127 -18.03 -3.11 11.53
C LEU A 127 -18.88 -2.00 12.17
N GLU A 128 -19.83 -2.34 13.02
CA GLU A 128 -20.75 -1.40 13.66
C GLU A 128 -20.01 -0.25 14.39
N PRO A 129 -18.97 -0.49 15.22
CA PRO A 129 -18.24 0.58 15.89
C PRO A 129 -17.47 1.49 14.92
N LEU A 130 -17.29 1.07 13.67
CA LEU A 130 -16.56 1.82 12.65
C LEU A 130 -17.48 2.79 11.89
N GLY A 131 -18.81 2.69 12.06
CA GLY A 131 -19.80 3.55 11.43
C GLY A 131 -19.71 3.54 9.90
N THR A 132 -19.53 2.35 9.29
CA THR A 132 -19.42 2.21 7.84
C THR A 132 -20.61 1.44 7.27
N ASP A 133 -21.07 1.87 6.12
CA ASP A 133 -22.21 1.33 5.38
C ASP A 133 -21.89 1.13 3.89
N SER A 134 -22.90 0.88 3.06
CA SER A 134 -22.72 0.70 1.62
C SER A 134 -22.48 2.01 0.84
N SER A 135 -22.72 3.17 1.42
CA SER A 135 -22.51 4.48 0.76
C SER A 135 -21.09 4.96 0.91
N LYS A 136 -20.44 5.36 -0.18
CA LYS A 136 -19.02 5.73 -0.22
C LYS A 136 -18.77 7.09 -0.86
N PRO A 137 -19.42 8.18 -0.41
CA PRO A 137 -19.30 9.49 -1.04
C PRO A 137 -17.87 10.04 -1.04
N PHE A 138 -17.03 9.63 -0.09
CA PHE A 138 -15.65 10.02 0.00
C PHE A 138 -14.80 9.60 -1.24
N LEU A 139 -15.25 8.61 -2.01
CA LEU A 139 -14.57 8.21 -3.25
C LEU A 139 -14.68 9.28 -4.35
N GLU A 140 -15.65 10.17 -4.27
CA GLU A 140 -15.72 11.35 -5.16
C GLU A 140 -15.18 12.62 -4.51
N THR A 141 -15.44 12.79 -3.20
CA THR A 141 -15.06 14.02 -2.48
C THR A 141 -13.56 14.18 -2.35
N ALA A 142 -12.84 13.12 -1.98
CA ALA A 142 -11.40 13.18 -1.81
C ALA A 142 -10.69 13.58 -3.13
N PRO A 143 -9.63 14.41 -3.07
CA PRO A 143 -8.93 14.87 -4.27
C PRO A 143 -8.26 13.74 -5.05
N TYR A 144 -7.80 12.69 -4.37
CA TYR A 144 -7.14 11.55 -5.00
C TYR A 144 -7.66 10.21 -4.51
N LEU A 145 -7.72 9.27 -5.46
CA LEU A 145 -7.76 7.84 -5.20
C LEU A 145 -6.49 7.21 -5.75
N ILE A 146 -5.82 6.37 -4.99
CA ILE A 146 -4.66 5.61 -5.44
C ILE A 146 -5.03 4.14 -5.42
N ALA A 147 -5.27 3.57 -6.61
CA ALA A 147 -5.50 2.15 -6.75
C ALA A 147 -4.15 1.42 -6.74
N VAL A 148 -3.96 0.54 -5.77
CA VAL A 148 -2.77 -0.27 -5.61
C VAL A 148 -3.01 -1.64 -6.24
N PHE A 149 -2.17 -2.02 -7.18
CA PHE A 149 -2.20 -3.32 -7.84
C PHE A 149 -0.96 -4.12 -7.47
N LEU A 150 -1.13 -5.42 -7.28
CA LEU A 150 -0.02 -6.35 -7.20
C LEU A 150 0.15 -7.10 -8.53
N GLN A 151 1.39 -7.32 -8.92
CA GLN A 151 1.78 -8.06 -10.10
C GLN A 151 2.21 -9.48 -9.69
N LYS A 152 1.48 -10.50 -10.12
CA LYS A 152 1.81 -11.89 -9.80
C LYS A 152 2.95 -12.45 -10.66
N PHE A 153 3.12 -11.87 -11.84
CA PHE A 153 4.07 -12.30 -12.84
C PHE A 153 4.68 -11.10 -13.51
N GLY A 154 5.99 -11.17 -13.76
CA GLY A 154 6.70 -10.33 -14.72
C GLY A 154 6.77 -11.01 -16.07
N GLU A 155 7.23 -10.27 -17.08
CA GLU A 155 7.47 -10.78 -18.43
C GLU A 155 8.94 -10.54 -18.79
N LEU A 156 9.61 -11.58 -19.24
CA LEU A 156 10.97 -11.50 -19.75
C LEU A 156 10.98 -10.94 -21.17
N PRO A 157 12.13 -10.44 -21.67
CA PRO A 157 12.25 -9.91 -23.03
C PRO A 157 11.84 -10.90 -24.12
N ASP A 158 11.90 -12.19 -23.84
CA ASP A 158 11.47 -13.27 -24.74
C ASP A 158 9.98 -13.64 -24.61
N GLY A 159 9.19 -12.90 -23.82
CA GLY A 159 7.76 -13.10 -23.60
C GLY A 159 7.41 -14.16 -22.56
N ARG A 160 8.38 -14.85 -21.97
CA ARG A 160 8.12 -15.82 -20.90
C ARG A 160 7.67 -15.13 -19.62
N LYS A 161 6.65 -15.69 -18.97
CA LYS A 161 6.17 -15.22 -17.68
C LYS A 161 7.03 -15.77 -16.56
N VAL A 162 7.48 -14.87 -15.67
CA VAL A 162 8.20 -15.23 -14.44
C VAL A 162 7.34 -14.88 -13.24
N LYS A 163 7.12 -15.85 -12.36
CA LYS A 163 6.36 -15.66 -11.15
C LYS A 163 7.13 -14.71 -10.20
N HIS A 164 6.44 -13.70 -9.68
CA HIS A 164 6.98 -12.86 -8.64
C HIS A 164 6.90 -13.56 -7.27
N TYR A 165 7.99 -13.43 -6.50
CA TYR A 165 8.07 -13.96 -5.15
C TYR A 165 7.50 -12.92 -4.16
N TYR A 166 6.68 -13.37 -3.22
CA TYR A 166 6.11 -12.55 -2.15
C TYR A 166 5.43 -11.25 -2.64
N PRO A 167 4.59 -11.31 -3.70
CA PRO A 167 4.02 -10.08 -4.25
C PRO A 167 3.03 -9.40 -3.31
N VAL A 168 2.34 -10.14 -2.44
CA VAL A 168 1.38 -9.60 -1.46
C VAL A 168 2.12 -8.85 -0.36
N GLU A 169 3.13 -9.48 0.23
CA GLU A 169 3.95 -8.93 1.30
C GLU A 169 4.69 -7.68 0.81
N SER A 170 5.32 -7.77 -0.36
CA SER A 170 6.06 -6.66 -0.98
C SER A 170 5.15 -5.46 -1.27
N THR A 171 3.96 -5.70 -1.84
CA THR A 171 2.98 -4.64 -2.10
C THR A 171 2.43 -4.05 -0.79
N GLY A 172 2.24 -4.88 0.24
CA GLY A 172 1.85 -4.43 1.58
C GLY A 172 2.88 -3.52 2.21
N LEU A 173 4.18 -3.85 2.13
CA LEU A 173 5.29 -3.00 2.61
C LEU A 173 5.30 -1.65 1.89
N ALA A 174 5.24 -1.65 0.55
CA ALA A 174 5.19 -0.43 -0.23
C ALA A 174 3.97 0.45 0.11
N THR A 175 2.81 -0.18 0.31
CA THR A 175 1.58 0.52 0.71
C THR A 175 1.70 1.12 2.12
N GLY A 176 2.31 0.40 3.07
CA GLY A 176 2.55 0.90 4.42
C GLY A 176 3.46 2.14 4.42
N ILE A 177 4.53 2.13 3.62
CA ILE A 177 5.41 3.30 3.43
C ILE A 177 4.64 4.45 2.79
N LEU A 178 3.81 4.21 1.76
CA LEU A 178 2.96 5.23 1.13
C LEU A 178 2.04 5.92 2.15
N ILE A 179 1.32 5.13 2.96
CA ILE A 179 0.41 5.65 4.00
C ILE A 179 1.18 6.51 5.01
N THR A 180 2.36 6.04 5.43
CA THR A 180 3.22 6.76 6.38
C THR A 180 3.72 8.08 5.79
N ALA A 181 4.18 8.07 4.53
CA ALA A 181 4.67 9.28 3.85
C ALA A 181 3.55 10.32 3.67
N LEU A 182 2.35 9.88 3.25
CA LEU A 182 1.19 10.77 3.13
C LEU A 182 0.75 11.35 4.47
N HIS A 183 0.76 10.55 5.55
CA HIS A 183 0.47 11.03 6.89
C HIS A 183 1.50 12.04 7.37
N HIS A 184 2.79 11.76 7.16
CA HIS A 184 3.88 12.68 7.50
C HIS A 184 3.78 14.01 6.75
N ALA A 185 3.25 13.99 5.52
CA ALA A 185 2.93 15.20 4.74
C ALA A 185 1.65 15.93 5.22
N GLY A 186 0.97 15.46 6.26
CA GLY A 186 -0.26 16.06 6.80
C GLY A 186 -1.54 15.66 6.06
N LEU A 187 -1.53 14.58 5.29
CA LEU A 187 -2.69 14.07 4.57
C LEU A 187 -3.37 12.93 5.34
N ALA A 188 -4.70 12.91 5.25
CA ALA A 188 -5.51 11.80 5.73
C ALA A 188 -5.63 10.71 4.67
N THR A 189 -5.77 9.47 5.13
CA THR A 189 -5.96 8.31 4.25
C THR A 189 -7.06 7.39 4.77
N LEU A 190 -7.68 6.67 3.81
CA LEU A 190 -8.56 5.54 4.07
C LEU A 190 -8.16 4.38 3.17
N THR A 191 -7.87 3.23 3.75
CA THR A 191 -7.78 1.97 2.99
C THR A 191 -9.18 1.44 2.73
N HIS A 192 -9.54 1.27 1.46
CA HIS A 192 -10.84 0.78 1.02
C HIS A 192 -10.66 -0.48 0.17
N THR A 193 -11.36 -1.55 0.53
CA THR A 193 -11.20 -2.87 -0.07
C THR A 193 -12.54 -3.53 -0.38
N PRO A 194 -13.36 -2.92 -1.27
CA PRO A 194 -14.60 -3.55 -1.73
C PRO A 194 -14.26 -4.86 -2.43
N SER A 195 -14.94 -5.94 -2.10
CA SER A 195 -14.60 -7.27 -2.66
C SER A 195 -15.79 -7.85 -3.41
N PRO A 196 -15.57 -8.29 -4.68
CA PRO A 196 -14.33 -8.26 -5.48
C PRO A 196 -14.01 -6.88 -6.08
N MET A 197 -12.72 -6.57 -6.28
CA MET A 197 -12.25 -5.28 -6.83
C MET A 197 -11.93 -5.34 -8.33
N LYS A 198 -12.39 -6.34 -9.08
CA LYS A 198 -12.05 -6.50 -10.51
C LYS A 198 -12.49 -5.31 -11.38
N PHE A 199 -13.54 -4.62 -10.99
CA PHE A 199 -14.00 -3.40 -11.65
C PHE A 199 -12.89 -2.34 -11.79
N LEU A 200 -11.92 -2.31 -10.88
CA LEU A 200 -10.76 -1.40 -10.98
C LEU A 200 -9.88 -1.70 -12.19
N ASN A 201 -9.70 -2.97 -12.56
CA ASN A 201 -8.96 -3.31 -13.79
C ASN A 201 -9.66 -2.75 -15.02
N GLU A 202 -10.97 -2.87 -15.08
CA GLU A 202 -11.79 -2.43 -16.23
C GLU A 202 -11.81 -0.91 -16.33
N ILE A 203 -12.15 -0.22 -15.23
CA ILE A 203 -12.25 1.25 -15.20
C ILE A 203 -10.91 1.91 -15.48
N LEU A 204 -9.81 1.33 -14.96
CA LEU A 204 -8.46 1.92 -15.02
C LEU A 204 -7.60 1.33 -16.17
N GLY A 205 -8.16 0.48 -17.01
CA GLY A 205 -7.46 -0.12 -18.15
C GLY A 205 -6.26 -0.98 -17.74
N ARG A 206 -6.32 -1.65 -16.55
CA ARG A 206 -5.20 -2.46 -16.07
C ARG A 206 -5.31 -3.92 -16.54
N PRO A 207 -4.16 -4.53 -16.90
CA PRO A 207 -4.15 -5.89 -17.42
C PRO A 207 -4.61 -6.91 -16.35
N LYS A 208 -5.15 -8.05 -16.78
CA LYS A 208 -5.59 -9.15 -15.90
C LYS A 208 -4.45 -9.78 -15.08
N SER A 209 -3.20 -9.59 -15.49
CA SER A 209 -2.01 -9.98 -14.72
C SER A 209 -1.81 -9.18 -13.45
N GLU A 210 -2.39 -7.99 -13.36
CA GLU A 210 -2.40 -7.15 -12.17
C GLU A 210 -3.69 -7.41 -11.38
N ARG A 211 -3.52 -7.69 -10.09
CA ARG A 211 -4.63 -7.88 -9.15
C ARG A 211 -4.77 -6.64 -8.28
N PRO A 212 -5.95 -6.02 -8.20
CA PRO A 212 -6.20 -4.97 -7.23
C PRO A 212 -5.89 -5.48 -5.81
N PHE A 213 -5.13 -4.69 -5.07
CA PHE A 213 -4.73 -4.98 -3.69
C PHE A 213 -5.56 -4.19 -2.70
N LEU A 214 -5.63 -2.87 -2.90
CA LEU A 214 -6.53 -1.96 -2.19
C LEU A 214 -6.70 -0.65 -2.97
N LEU A 215 -7.71 0.12 -2.58
CA LEU A 215 -7.92 1.50 -3.01
C LEU A 215 -7.61 2.43 -1.83
N LEU A 216 -6.63 3.31 -1.98
CA LEU A 216 -6.28 4.30 -0.97
C LEU A 216 -6.94 5.63 -1.33
N VAL A 217 -7.81 6.12 -0.45
CA VAL A 217 -8.41 7.45 -0.55
C VAL A 217 -7.48 8.43 0.15
N VAL A 218 -7.17 9.56 -0.50
CA VAL A 218 -6.15 10.51 -0.04
C VAL A 218 -6.64 11.94 -0.18
N GLY A 219 -6.48 12.72 0.88
CA GLY A 219 -6.83 14.14 0.90
C GLY A 219 -6.70 14.76 2.28
N TYR A 220 -7.16 15.99 2.40
CA TYR A 220 -7.35 16.61 3.72
C TYR A 220 -8.65 16.10 4.35
N PRO A 221 -8.72 15.93 5.66
CA PRO A 221 -10.01 15.71 6.33
C PRO A 221 -10.93 16.93 6.14
N ALA A 222 -12.24 16.74 6.25
CA ALA A 222 -13.19 17.83 6.42
C ALA A 222 -12.90 18.55 7.76
N ASP A 223 -13.29 19.82 7.88
CA ASP A 223 -12.98 20.63 9.07
C ASP A 223 -13.58 20.06 10.35
N ASP A 224 -14.75 19.41 10.25
CA ASP A 224 -15.47 18.75 11.33
C ASP A 224 -15.39 17.23 11.31
N ALA A 225 -14.44 16.67 10.56
CA ALA A 225 -14.28 15.23 10.37
C ALA A 225 -14.17 14.47 11.69
N LYS A 226 -14.98 13.44 11.81
CA LYS A 226 -14.99 12.52 12.95
C LYS A 226 -14.34 11.19 12.59
N VAL A 227 -13.82 10.53 13.59
CA VAL A 227 -13.23 9.18 13.46
C VAL A 227 -13.78 8.29 14.57
N PRO A 228 -13.96 6.98 14.31
CA PRO A 228 -14.41 6.04 15.34
C PRO A 228 -13.58 6.14 16.63
N ASP A 229 -14.23 6.09 17.78
CA ASP A 229 -13.54 6.05 19.07
C ASP A 229 -13.08 4.62 19.38
N ILE A 230 -11.93 4.28 18.82
CA ILE A 230 -11.30 2.95 18.96
C ILE A 230 -9.86 3.10 19.40
N SER A 231 -9.38 2.15 20.19
CA SER A 231 -8.01 2.05 20.67
C SER A 231 -7.17 1.07 19.84
N ARG A 232 -5.86 1.16 19.95
CA ARG A 232 -4.92 0.16 19.48
C ARG A 232 -4.54 -0.78 20.60
N LYS A 233 -4.14 -2.00 20.24
CA LYS A 233 -3.58 -2.96 21.19
C LYS A 233 -2.34 -2.36 21.86
N PRO A 234 -2.14 -2.58 23.16
CA PRO A 234 -0.89 -2.26 23.83
C PRO A 234 0.24 -3.18 23.34
N LEU A 235 1.50 -2.80 23.61
CA LEU A 235 2.68 -3.46 23.05
C LEU A 235 2.74 -4.95 23.40
N GLU A 236 2.38 -5.31 24.61
CA GLU A 236 2.39 -6.66 25.14
C GLU A 236 1.46 -7.63 24.40
N ASP A 237 0.40 -7.13 23.77
CA ASP A 237 -0.56 -7.95 23.03
C ASP A 237 -0.05 -8.42 21.65
N PHE A 238 1.02 -7.82 21.15
CA PHE A 238 1.56 -8.14 19.81
C PHE A 238 3.08 -8.27 19.74
N THR A 239 3.76 -8.31 20.91
CA THR A 239 5.23 -8.38 20.97
C THR A 239 5.66 -9.38 22.03
N SER A 240 6.67 -10.18 21.73
CA SER A 240 7.38 -11.02 22.67
C SER A 240 8.88 -10.75 22.56
N PHE A 241 9.55 -10.53 23.68
CA PHE A 241 10.99 -10.47 23.78
C PHE A 241 11.48 -11.83 24.29
N ILE A 242 12.42 -12.45 23.59
CA ILE A 242 13.00 -13.75 23.97
C ILE A 242 14.46 -13.49 24.26
N ASP A 243 14.76 -13.44 25.55
CA ASP A 243 16.13 -13.38 26.08
C ASP A 243 16.54 -14.83 26.41
N SER A 244 17.27 -15.46 25.50
CA SER A 244 17.76 -16.84 25.66
C SER A 244 19.00 -16.93 26.52
#